data_2a3ea4c70df24ea6a1ec6866d5591e69
#
_entry.id   2a3ea4c70df24ea6a1ec6866d5591e69
#
_cell.length_a   1.000
_cell.length_b   1.000
_cell.length_c   1.000
_cell.angle_alpha   90.00
_cell.angle_beta   90.00
_cell.angle_gamma   90.00
#
_symmetry.space_group_name_H-M   'P 1'
#
loop_
_entity.id
_entity.type
_entity.pdbx_description
1 polymer ?
#
loop_
_entity_poly.entity_id
_entity_poly.type
_entity_poly.pdbx_seq_one_letter_code
_entity_poly.pdbx_strand_id
1 'polypeptide(L)'
;MNSIVIGSGFGGIAAALRLKAKGHKVTLIEKHPDLGGRARVFKKNGFIYDGGPTVITAPYLINELFELFKKDPKNYIVLTPLKVWYQFIFEDKTKFNYSGDEQEMK
;
A
#
# COMPACT_ATOMS: atom_id res chain seq x y z
N MET A 1 -14.77 -1.96 23.69
CA MET A 1 -13.64 -1.07 24.05
C MET A 1 -13.57 0.06 23.07
N ASN A 2 -13.17 1.28 23.49
CA ASN A 2 -12.92 2.41 22.60
C ASN A 2 -11.41 2.50 22.32
N SER A 3 -11.04 2.77 21.07
CA SER A 3 -9.66 2.90 20.64
C SER A 3 -9.49 4.11 19.73
N ILE A 4 -8.37 4.80 19.89
CA ILE A 4 -7.99 5.93 19.04
C ILE A 4 -6.72 5.53 18.32
N VAL A 5 -6.70 5.73 17.01
CA VAL A 5 -5.52 5.55 16.16
C VAL A 5 -5.14 6.90 15.59
N ILE A 6 -3.89 7.30 15.73
CA ILE A 6 -3.38 8.59 15.25
C ILE A 6 -2.51 8.35 14.02
N GLY A 7 -2.90 8.98 12.92
CA GLY A 7 -2.28 8.86 11.61
C GLY A 7 -2.95 7.82 10.72
N SER A 8 -3.19 8.19 9.46
CA SER A 8 -3.86 7.38 8.44
C SER A 8 -2.92 6.89 7.34
N GLY A 9 -1.64 6.70 7.64
CA GLY A 9 -0.73 5.92 6.79
C GLY A 9 -1.14 4.44 6.77
N PHE A 10 -0.49 3.61 5.94
CA PHE A 10 -0.82 2.18 5.83
C PHE A 10 -0.86 1.47 7.20
N GLY A 11 0.12 1.73 8.07
CA GLY A 11 0.15 1.13 9.41
C GLY A 11 -1.03 1.55 10.28
N GLY A 12 -1.40 2.84 10.27
CA GLY A 12 -2.53 3.35 11.03
C GLY A 12 -3.86 2.80 10.53
N ILE A 13 -4.06 2.76 9.21
CA ILE A 13 -5.26 2.17 8.59
C ILE A 13 -5.35 0.68 8.95
N ALA A 14 -4.24 -0.07 8.80
CA ALA A 14 -4.20 -1.49 9.13
C ALA A 14 -4.51 -1.76 10.62
N ALA A 15 -3.95 -0.95 11.52
CA ALA A 15 -4.23 -1.04 12.95
C ALA A 15 -5.70 -0.75 13.26
N ALA A 16 -6.26 0.32 12.66
CA ALA A 16 -7.66 0.69 12.86
C ALA A 16 -8.61 -0.41 12.37
N LEU A 17 -8.34 -1.00 11.21
CA LEU A 17 -9.14 -2.10 10.67
C LEU A 17 -9.07 -3.35 11.56
N ARG A 18 -7.88 -3.76 12.00
CA ARG A 18 -7.73 -4.90 12.89
C ARG A 18 -8.41 -4.72 14.24
N LEU A 19 -8.30 -3.51 14.83
CA LEU A 19 -9.04 -3.19 16.06
C LEU A 19 -10.55 -3.23 15.83
N LYS A 20 -11.03 -2.70 14.70
CA LYS A 20 -12.44 -2.75 14.34
C LYS A 20 -12.93 -4.18 14.18
N ALA A 21 -12.16 -5.05 13.52
CA ALA A 21 -12.49 -6.48 13.36
C ALA A 21 -12.55 -7.22 14.71
N LYS A 22 -11.80 -6.77 15.72
CA LYS A 22 -11.85 -7.26 17.11
C LYS A 22 -13.02 -6.68 17.92
N GLY A 23 -13.92 -5.90 17.30
CA GLY A 23 -15.09 -5.35 17.96
C GLY A 23 -14.87 -4.03 18.70
N HIS A 24 -13.74 -3.35 18.51
CA HIS A 24 -13.53 -2.04 19.10
C HIS A 24 -14.34 -0.96 18.37
N LYS A 25 -14.79 0.05 19.11
CA LYS A 25 -15.21 1.33 18.52
C LYS A 25 -13.96 2.15 18.26
N VAL A 26 -13.59 2.30 16.99
CA VAL A 26 -12.32 2.92 16.58
C VAL A 26 -12.55 4.32 16.05
N THR A 27 -11.75 5.28 16.53
CA THR A 27 -11.63 6.63 15.97
C THR A 27 -10.25 6.76 15.35
N LEU A 28 -10.18 7.05 14.04
CA LEU A 28 -8.95 7.34 13.32
C LEU A 28 -8.82 8.86 13.19
N ILE A 29 -7.69 9.40 13.64
CA ILE A 29 -7.39 10.85 13.61
C ILE A 29 -6.25 11.07 12.61
N GLU A 30 -6.45 11.97 11.66
CA GLU A 30 -5.45 12.37 10.66
C GLU A 30 -5.31 13.90 10.67
N LYS A 31 -4.09 14.41 10.59
CA LYS A 31 -3.79 15.85 10.58
C LYS A 31 -3.96 16.49 9.20
N HIS A 32 -3.89 15.68 8.13
CA HIS A 32 -4.05 16.14 6.75
C HIS A 32 -5.47 15.91 6.25
N PRO A 33 -5.95 16.67 5.26
CA PRO A 33 -7.26 16.43 4.66
C PRO A 33 -7.33 15.10 3.89
N ASP A 34 -6.19 14.56 3.46
CA ASP A 34 -6.09 13.33 2.69
C ASP A 34 -5.53 12.19 3.54
N LEU A 35 -6.08 10.99 3.33
CA LEU A 35 -5.59 9.76 3.95
C LEU A 35 -4.38 9.22 3.19
N GLY A 36 -3.68 8.23 3.78
CA GLY A 36 -2.63 7.48 3.12
C GLY A 36 -1.20 7.80 3.57
N GLY A 37 -0.99 8.88 4.32
CA GLY A 37 0.32 9.25 4.85
C GLY A 37 1.34 9.48 3.73
N ARG A 38 2.42 8.69 3.68
CA ARG A 38 3.43 8.78 2.61
C ARG A 38 2.96 8.23 1.25
N ALA A 39 1.88 7.45 1.23
CA ALA A 39 1.29 6.91 0.00
C ALA A 39 0.08 7.74 -0.49
N ARG A 40 -0.11 8.95 0.04
CA ARG A 40 -1.17 9.83 -0.40
C ARG A 40 -0.92 10.37 -1.81
N VAL A 41 -2.00 10.72 -2.48
CA VAL A 41 -1.98 11.32 -3.80
C VAL A 41 -2.02 12.84 -3.67
N PHE A 42 -1.17 13.55 -4.40
CA PHE A 42 -1.17 15.01 -4.47
C PHE A 42 -1.88 15.49 -5.73
N LYS A 43 -2.76 16.48 -5.57
CA LYS A 43 -3.43 17.14 -6.69
C LYS A 43 -3.03 18.61 -6.72
N LYS A 44 -2.45 19.06 -7.83
CA LYS A 44 -2.03 20.45 -8.00
C LYS A 44 -2.15 20.87 -9.47
N ASN A 45 -2.82 21.99 -9.71
CA ASN A 45 -2.97 22.60 -11.06
C ASN A 45 -3.51 21.61 -12.14
N GLY A 46 -4.46 20.76 -11.76
CA GLY A 46 -5.03 19.75 -12.68
C GLY A 46 -4.19 18.48 -12.84
N PHE A 47 -3.01 18.41 -12.25
CA PHE A 47 -2.15 17.23 -12.24
C PHE A 47 -2.37 16.38 -10.99
N ILE A 48 -2.16 15.07 -11.14
CA ILE A 48 -2.22 14.09 -10.06
C ILE A 48 -0.85 13.45 -9.93
N TYR A 49 -0.29 13.44 -8.71
CA TYR A 49 1.02 12.87 -8.40
C TYR A 49 0.89 11.84 -7.29
N ASP A 50 1.42 10.65 -7.51
CA ASP A 50 1.60 9.68 -6.44
C ASP A 50 2.75 10.11 -5.54
N GLY A 51 2.47 10.23 -4.24
CA GLY A 51 3.46 10.70 -3.25
C GLY A 51 4.32 9.61 -2.66
N GLY A 52 4.08 8.35 -3.04
CA GLY A 52 4.69 7.20 -2.40
C GLY A 52 4.99 6.05 -3.36
N PRO A 53 5.21 4.86 -2.79
CA PRO A 53 5.53 3.68 -3.55
C PRO A 53 4.37 3.30 -4.50
N THR A 54 4.71 3.05 -5.76
CA THR A 54 3.78 2.58 -6.79
C THR A 54 3.81 1.05 -6.94
N VAL A 55 4.86 0.40 -6.41
CA VAL A 55 5.01 -1.05 -6.42
C VAL A 55 4.66 -1.62 -5.05
N ILE A 56 3.70 -2.55 -5.03
CA ILE A 56 3.27 -3.25 -3.83
C ILE A 56 3.93 -4.61 -3.80
N THR A 57 4.89 -4.79 -2.89
CA THR A 57 5.68 -6.02 -2.77
C THR A 57 5.01 -7.11 -1.92
N ALA A 58 4.00 -6.77 -1.13
CA ALA A 58 3.30 -7.69 -0.24
C ALA A 58 1.76 -7.54 -0.37
N PRO A 59 1.17 -7.87 -1.54
CA PRO A 59 -0.26 -7.70 -1.79
C PRO A 59 -1.13 -8.53 -0.84
N TYR A 60 -0.63 -9.66 -0.34
CA TYR A 60 -1.32 -10.51 0.62
C TYR A 60 -1.69 -9.77 1.93
N LEU A 61 -0.88 -8.82 2.39
CA LEU A 61 -1.17 -8.01 3.58
C LEU A 61 -2.38 -7.08 3.36
N ILE A 62 -2.59 -6.64 2.12
CA ILE A 62 -3.78 -5.85 1.77
C ILE A 62 -4.99 -6.77 1.72
N ASN A 63 -4.88 -7.93 1.06
CA ASN A 63 -5.96 -8.91 0.96
C ASN A 63 -6.47 -9.33 2.33
N GLU A 64 -5.56 -9.62 3.27
CA GLU A 64 -5.89 -9.95 4.66
C GLU A 64 -6.84 -8.92 5.31
N LEU A 65 -6.60 -7.62 5.09
CA LEU A 65 -7.44 -6.56 5.66
C LEU A 65 -8.87 -6.59 5.10
N PHE A 66 -9.04 -6.94 3.83
CA PHE A 66 -10.38 -7.10 3.24
C PHE A 66 -11.08 -8.37 3.76
N GLU A 67 -10.34 -9.46 3.93
CA GLU A 67 -10.85 -10.73 4.47
C GLU A 67 -11.42 -10.59 5.88
N LEU A 68 -10.80 -9.74 6.73
CA LEU A 68 -11.33 -9.42 8.07
C LEU A 68 -12.78 -8.95 8.05
N PHE A 69 -13.22 -8.35 6.95
CA PHE A 69 -14.57 -7.82 6.77
C PHE A 69 -15.39 -8.60 5.73
N LYS A 70 -14.93 -9.79 5.33
CA LYS A 70 -15.57 -10.63 4.30
C LYS A 70 -15.80 -9.86 2.99
N LYS A 71 -14.82 -9.04 2.60
CA LYS A 71 -14.83 -8.24 1.38
C LYS A 71 -13.86 -8.83 0.37
N ASP A 72 -14.25 -8.84 -0.91
CA ASP A 72 -13.33 -9.19 -1.99
C ASP A 72 -12.52 -7.94 -2.37
N PRO A 73 -11.17 -7.97 -2.23
CA PRO A 73 -10.32 -6.84 -2.59
C PRO A 73 -10.46 -6.43 -4.07
N LYS A 74 -10.75 -7.36 -4.97
CA LYS A 74 -10.90 -7.10 -6.41
C LYS A 74 -12.01 -6.10 -6.74
N ASN A 75 -13.00 -5.95 -5.86
CA ASN A 75 -14.06 -4.96 -6.02
C ASN A 75 -13.63 -3.53 -5.68
N TYR A 76 -12.43 -3.34 -5.14
CA TYR A 76 -11.92 -2.06 -4.63
C TYR A 76 -10.57 -1.67 -5.23
N ILE A 77 -9.70 -2.65 -5.50
CA ILE A 77 -8.31 -2.44 -5.92
C ILE A 77 -8.00 -3.39 -7.07
N VAL A 78 -7.43 -2.85 -8.15
CA VAL A 78 -6.86 -3.65 -9.25
C VAL A 78 -5.35 -3.65 -9.09
N LEU A 79 -4.78 -4.82 -8.78
CA LEU A 79 -3.34 -5.03 -8.71
C LEU A 79 -2.89 -5.77 -9.97
N THR A 80 -1.96 -5.17 -10.70
CA THR A 80 -1.39 -5.76 -11.91
C THR A 80 -0.01 -6.34 -11.58
N PRO A 81 0.21 -7.66 -11.73
CA PRO A 81 1.53 -8.25 -11.54
C PRO A 81 2.54 -7.68 -12.53
N LEU A 82 3.72 -7.32 -12.05
CA LEU A 82 4.84 -6.89 -12.88
C LEU A 82 5.81 -8.06 -13.08
N LYS A 83 6.26 -8.27 -14.32
CA LYS A 83 7.31 -9.25 -14.63
C LYS A 83 8.68 -8.77 -14.14
N VAL A 84 8.96 -7.49 -14.33
CA VAL A 84 10.18 -6.84 -13.85
C VAL A 84 9.76 -5.76 -12.86
N TRP A 85 10.26 -5.86 -11.62
CA TRP A 85 9.94 -4.90 -10.57
C TRP A 85 10.83 -3.67 -10.64
N TYR A 86 12.13 -3.88 -10.87
CA TYR A 86 13.14 -2.85 -11.01
C TYR A 86 14.14 -3.22 -12.10
N GLN A 87 14.58 -2.25 -12.88
CA GLN A 87 15.70 -2.39 -13.80
C GLN A 87 16.84 -1.52 -13.29
N PHE A 88 17.98 -2.14 -13.03
CA PHE A 88 19.22 -1.44 -12.72
C PHE A 88 20.02 -1.26 -14.02
N ILE A 89 20.51 -0.04 -14.24
CA ILE A 89 21.35 0.30 -15.37
C ILE A 89 22.67 0.79 -14.80
N PHE A 90 23.76 0.10 -15.12
CA PHE A 90 25.11 0.41 -14.64
C PHE A 90 25.80 1.42 -15.59
N GLU A 91 26.94 1.98 -15.15
CA GLU A 91 27.71 2.95 -15.93
C GLU A 91 28.20 2.38 -17.27
N ASP A 92 28.54 1.10 -17.33
CA ASP A 92 28.93 0.37 -18.53
C ASP A 92 27.75 0.01 -19.45
N LYS A 93 26.53 0.53 -19.12
CA LYS A 93 25.26 0.28 -19.80
C LYS A 93 24.74 -1.16 -19.68
N THR A 94 25.37 -2.00 -18.89
CA THR A 94 24.76 -3.30 -18.54
C THR A 94 23.47 -3.10 -17.76
N LYS A 95 22.54 -4.05 -17.88
CA LYS A 95 21.22 -3.98 -17.27
C LYS A 95 20.98 -5.24 -16.45
N PHE A 96 20.43 -5.03 -15.27
CA PHE A 96 19.94 -6.11 -14.41
C PHE A 96 18.47 -5.90 -14.12
N ASN A 97 17.63 -6.91 -14.40
CA ASN A 97 16.21 -6.89 -14.12
C ASN A 97 15.95 -7.65 -12.82
N TYR A 98 15.34 -6.96 -11.85
CA TYR A 98 14.90 -7.56 -10.61
C TYR A 98 13.42 -7.94 -10.73
N SER A 99 13.11 -9.23 -10.76
CA SER A 99 11.74 -9.76 -10.91
C SER A 99 11.17 -10.32 -9.60
N GLY A 100 12.00 -10.52 -8.59
CA GLY A 100 11.63 -11.21 -7.35
C GLY A 100 11.64 -12.74 -7.49
N ASP A 101 11.99 -13.28 -8.64
CA ASP A 101 12.18 -14.71 -8.85
C ASP A 101 13.63 -15.08 -8.48
N GLU A 102 13.79 -15.95 -7.47
CA GLU A 102 15.11 -16.37 -6.99
C GLU A 102 15.92 -17.13 -8.06
N GLN A 103 15.26 -17.77 -9.02
CA GLN A 103 15.94 -18.51 -10.08
C GLN A 103 16.46 -17.59 -11.18
N GLU A 104 15.77 -16.49 -11.46
CA GLU A 104 16.21 -15.48 -12.42
C GLU A 104 17.30 -14.55 -11.87
N MET A 105 17.49 -14.55 -10.53
CA MET A 105 18.46 -13.68 -9.85
C MET A 105 19.80 -14.36 -9.55
N LYS A 106 19.99 -15.59 -9.91
CA LYS A 106 21.25 -16.35 -9.81
C LYS A 106 22.05 -16.26 -11.08
#